data_a6aa78f9a0c8a3235ad713db45a10c57
#
_entry.id   a6aa78f9a0c8a3235ad713db45a10c57
#
_cell.length_a   1.000
_cell.length_b   1.000
_cell.length_c   1.000
_cell.angle_alpha   90.00
_cell.angle_beta   90.00
_cell.angle_gamma   90.00
#
_symmetry.space_group_name_H-M   'P 1'
#
loop_
_entity.id
_entity.type
_entity.pdbx_description
1 polymer ?
#
loop_
_entity_poly.entity_id
_entity_poly.type
_entity_poly.pdbx_seq_one_letter_code
_entity_poly.pdbx_strand_id
1 'polypeptide(L)'
;MRSHPGEDYRIYIIGQEENVSSVTLEISDWRKYPHFDSLASEDGCLRFELTLRREQIYTLRLARLKDGEPGEKLNDFRVFCAKPDLFARTPMRGNTHCHTMVSPDGHEDPFLAAAYYRQAGFDFLAVTDHHSAEGSLEAIRTAEDIPSGLALYIGEEVHVPNPYIHAVNVGALTEDGCGLDRYYHRHEAEVNEAVRKIAAECAPALPPEIEPMDCAWRKWIADTIHRLGGIAVIAHPFWEYEAHNPRDDMFRFLAETKLYDAAEIVHGQEPGCRDANMQTAFWNEMRAEGIFITPVGADDAHRRAFSWDYDSSFNEAYTLLFAKDPSFDGFAEAIRGGYSAAVESYEGAPEHVTSTYRLTKYALFLLDQYFPAHDDLCFEEGRLMRGAFLGEPGAMEALVSASARVKRFTDRFFGRG
;
A
#
# COMPACT_ATOMS: atom_id res chain seq x y z
N MET A 1 11.48 -23.52 17.28
CA MET A 1 11.33 -24.49 18.39
C MET A 1 12.09 -25.76 17.99
N ARG A 2 12.90 -26.33 18.88
CA ARG A 2 13.53 -27.62 18.59
C ARG A 2 12.61 -28.71 19.12
N SER A 3 12.10 -29.58 18.24
CA SER A 3 11.44 -30.83 18.61
C SER A 3 12.50 -31.82 19.11
N HIS A 4 12.10 -32.76 19.95
CA HIS A 4 13.02 -33.83 20.40
C HIS A 4 12.94 -35.00 19.41
N PRO A 5 14.07 -35.43 18.85
CA PRO A 5 14.08 -36.58 17.94
C PRO A 5 13.43 -37.82 18.55
N GLY A 6 12.58 -38.51 17.79
CA GLY A 6 11.89 -39.71 18.23
C GLY A 6 10.66 -39.48 19.07
N GLU A 7 10.23 -38.27 19.34
CA GLU A 7 8.96 -37.97 20.00
C GLU A 7 7.84 -37.80 18.99
N ASP A 8 6.63 -38.24 19.37
CA ASP A 8 5.41 -38.13 18.58
C ASP A 8 4.70 -36.81 18.88
N TYR A 9 4.21 -36.18 17.82
CA TYR A 9 3.48 -34.91 17.86
C TYR A 9 2.16 -35.05 17.13
N ARG A 10 1.15 -34.32 17.60
CA ARG A 10 -0.13 -34.12 16.90
C ARG A 10 -0.28 -32.70 16.46
N ILE A 11 -0.63 -32.52 15.20
CA ILE A 11 -0.85 -31.22 14.57
C ILE A 11 -2.34 -31.08 14.29
N TYR A 12 -2.98 -30.11 14.91
CA TYR A 12 -4.39 -29.77 14.69
C TYR A 12 -4.49 -28.65 13.66
N ILE A 13 -5.48 -28.77 12.78
CA ILE A 13 -5.76 -27.83 11.70
C ILE A 13 -7.02 -27.05 12.06
N ILE A 14 -6.88 -25.77 12.40
CA ILE A 14 -7.97 -24.92 12.86
C ILE A 14 -8.15 -23.78 11.86
N GLY A 15 -9.18 -23.87 11.00
CA GLY A 15 -9.55 -22.79 10.07
C GLY A 15 -10.39 -21.72 10.78
N GLN A 16 -10.10 -20.45 10.55
CA GLN A 16 -10.83 -19.36 11.20
C GLN A 16 -12.27 -19.20 10.69
N GLU A 17 -12.54 -19.64 9.46
CA GLU A 17 -13.86 -19.53 8.82
C GLU A 17 -14.59 -20.88 8.72
N GLU A 18 -14.15 -21.88 9.42
CA GLU A 18 -14.87 -23.15 9.47
C GLU A 18 -16.07 -23.05 10.39
N ASN A 19 -17.22 -23.53 9.92
CA ASN A 19 -18.43 -23.62 10.74
C ASN A 19 -18.13 -24.54 11.93
N VAL A 20 -17.91 -23.94 13.07
CA VAL A 20 -18.12 -24.62 14.33
C VAL A 20 -19.64 -24.72 14.46
N SER A 21 -20.23 -25.87 14.14
CA SER A 21 -21.63 -26.14 14.41
C SER A 21 -21.80 -26.22 15.92
N SER A 22 -21.88 -25.10 16.59
CA SER A 22 -22.00 -25.07 18.03
C SER A 22 -23.10 -24.12 18.46
N VAL A 23 -24.22 -24.71 18.65
CA VAL A 23 -25.23 -24.23 19.60
C VAL A 23 -24.78 -24.57 21.05
N THR A 24 -23.63 -25.16 21.28
CA THR A 24 -23.08 -25.44 22.60
C THR A 24 -21.98 -24.45 22.93
N LEU A 25 -22.25 -23.58 23.88
CA LEU A 25 -21.33 -22.65 24.55
C LEU A 25 -20.20 -23.39 25.35
N GLU A 26 -19.93 -24.64 25.06
CA GLU A 26 -18.70 -25.29 25.51
C GLU A 26 -17.56 -24.70 24.67
N ILE A 27 -16.70 -23.94 25.32
CA ILE A 27 -15.39 -23.48 24.77
C ILE A 27 -14.83 -24.68 24.01
N SER A 28 -14.73 -24.52 22.70
CA SER A 28 -14.39 -25.61 21.80
C SER A 28 -13.11 -26.29 22.28
N ASP A 29 -13.24 -27.52 22.71
CA ASP A 29 -12.06 -28.34 22.94
C ASP A 29 -11.33 -28.48 21.61
N TRP A 30 -10.22 -27.77 21.47
CA TRP A 30 -9.42 -27.76 20.26
C TRP A 30 -8.98 -29.18 19.84
N ARG A 31 -9.01 -30.15 20.71
CA ARG A 31 -8.72 -31.55 20.43
C ARG A 31 -9.74 -32.21 19.51
N LYS A 32 -10.88 -31.57 19.28
CA LYS A 32 -11.92 -32.04 18.35
C LYS A 32 -11.68 -31.64 16.90
N TYR A 33 -10.73 -30.72 16.64
CA TYR A 33 -10.42 -30.30 15.27
C TYR A 33 -9.71 -31.40 14.48
N PRO A 34 -9.78 -31.37 13.13
CA PRO A 34 -9.01 -32.26 12.29
C PRO A 34 -7.52 -32.20 12.64
N HIS A 35 -6.90 -33.37 12.70
CA HIS A 35 -5.50 -33.49 13.09
C HIS A 35 -4.83 -34.68 12.39
N PHE A 36 -3.52 -34.68 12.44
CA PHE A 36 -2.67 -35.79 12.06
C PHE A 36 -1.47 -35.90 13.01
N ASP A 37 -0.90 -37.09 13.10
CA ASP A 37 0.26 -37.34 13.94
C ASP A 37 1.53 -37.34 13.09
N SER A 38 2.62 -36.81 13.61
CA SER A 38 3.91 -36.73 12.96
C SER A 38 5.04 -36.99 13.94
N LEU A 39 6.01 -37.80 13.51
CA LEU A 39 7.23 -38.09 14.26
C LEU A 39 8.29 -37.04 13.96
N ALA A 40 8.98 -36.55 14.98
CA ALA A 40 10.16 -35.71 14.77
C ALA A 40 11.32 -36.52 14.18
N SER A 41 11.87 -36.04 13.07
CA SER A 41 13.05 -36.63 12.46
C SER A 41 14.32 -36.46 13.33
N GLU A 42 15.41 -37.17 13.00
CA GLU A 42 16.66 -37.12 13.75
C GLU A 42 17.27 -35.71 13.89
N ASP A 43 16.99 -34.82 12.91
CA ASP A 43 17.41 -33.42 12.95
C ASP A 43 16.50 -32.52 13.79
N GLY A 44 15.48 -33.09 14.46
CA GLY A 44 14.52 -32.35 15.27
C GLY A 44 13.47 -31.56 14.47
N CYS A 45 13.26 -31.89 13.20
CA CYS A 45 12.27 -31.23 12.35
C CYS A 45 10.99 -32.08 12.21
N LEU A 46 9.84 -31.42 12.22
CA LEU A 46 8.57 -32.00 11.79
C LEU A 46 8.37 -31.65 10.30
N ARG A 47 8.21 -32.68 9.46
CA ARG A 47 7.96 -32.52 8.02
C ARG A 47 6.67 -33.22 7.65
N PHE A 48 5.79 -32.47 6.99
CA PHE A 48 4.51 -33.00 6.53
C PHE A 48 4.01 -32.20 5.32
N GLU A 49 3.14 -32.81 4.55
CA GLU A 49 2.40 -32.16 3.46
C GLU A 49 0.95 -31.94 3.90
N LEU A 50 0.42 -30.76 3.63
CA LEU A 50 -0.92 -30.38 3.98
C LEU A 50 -1.61 -29.66 2.84
N THR A 51 -2.79 -30.13 2.43
CA THR A 51 -3.63 -29.46 1.46
C THR A 51 -4.70 -28.64 2.18
N LEU A 52 -4.60 -27.32 2.08
CA LEU A 52 -5.60 -26.37 2.55
C LEU A 52 -6.52 -25.98 1.39
N ARG A 53 -7.85 -25.92 1.61
CA ARG A 53 -8.82 -25.77 0.52
C ARG A 53 -9.51 -24.40 0.46
N ARG A 54 -9.64 -23.72 1.59
CA ARG A 54 -10.33 -22.43 1.68
C ARG A 54 -9.30 -21.30 1.83
N GLU A 55 -9.54 -20.19 1.17
CA GLU A 55 -8.73 -18.98 1.32
C GLU A 55 -9.03 -18.29 2.64
N GLN A 56 -8.24 -18.62 3.65
CA GLN A 56 -8.40 -18.15 5.02
C GLN A 56 -7.10 -18.34 5.83
N ILE A 57 -7.10 -17.82 7.05
CA ILE A 57 -6.06 -18.12 8.03
C ILE A 57 -6.33 -19.48 8.66
N TYR A 58 -5.30 -20.30 8.75
CA TYR A 58 -5.29 -21.54 9.51
C TYR A 58 -4.29 -21.42 10.66
N THR A 59 -4.69 -21.92 11.83
CA THR A 59 -3.78 -22.18 12.95
C THR A 59 -3.40 -23.65 12.94
N LEU A 60 -2.12 -23.92 12.76
CA LEU A 60 -1.54 -25.27 12.96
C LEU A 60 -1.07 -25.36 14.40
N ARG A 61 -1.86 -26.02 15.24
CA ARG A 61 -1.58 -26.18 16.67
C ARG A 61 -0.81 -27.46 16.92
N LEU A 62 0.36 -27.31 17.51
CA LEU A 62 1.25 -28.41 17.86
C LEU A 62 1.06 -28.84 19.31
N ALA A 63 0.82 -30.11 19.52
CA ALA A 63 0.83 -30.75 20.84
C ALA A 63 1.75 -31.98 20.86
N ARG A 64 2.44 -32.20 21.97
CA ARG A 64 3.21 -33.45 22.17
C ARG A 64 2.25 -34.59 22.56
N LEU A 65 2.48 -35.77 22.00
CA LEU A 65 1.76 -36.96 22.43
C LEU A 65 2.44 -37.58 23.64
N LYS A 66 1.62 -38.06 24.57
CA LYS A 66 2.03 -38.89 25.70
C LYS A 66 1.11 -40.07 25.74
N ASP A 67 1.64 -41.27 25.60
CA ASP A 67 0.85 -42.52 25.55
C ASP A 67 -0.26 -42.52 24.48
N GLY A 68 0.00 -41.84 23.34
CA GLY A 68 -0.95 -41.68 22.22
C GLY A 68 -2.02 -40.59 22.41
N GLU A 69 -2.05 -39.93 23.56
CA GLU A 69 -3.01 -38.87 23.87
C GLU A 69 -2.36 -37.47 23.78
N PRO A 70 -3.09 -36.46 23.33
CA PRO A 70 -2.55 -35.09 23.25
C PRO A 70 -2.35 -34.50 24.64
N GLY A 71 -1.11 -34.18 24.93
CA GLY A 71 -0.71 -33.44 26.11
C GLY A 71 -0.96 -31.96 26.02
N GLU A 72 -0.02 -31.16 26.57
CA GLU A 72 -0.08 -29.73 26.54
C GLU A 72 0.18 -29.18 25.14
N LYS A 73 -0.49 -28.06 24.80
CA LYS A 73 -0.18 -27.27 23.62
C LYS A 73 1.25 -26.72 23.72
N LEU A 74 2.04 -26.94 22.68
CA LEU A 74 3.40 -26.45 22.62
C LEU A 74 3.52 -25.13 21.85
N ASN A 75 2.83 -25.02 20.70
CA ASN A 75 2.89 -23.82 19.87
C ASN A 75 1.72 -23.76 18.88
N ASP A 76 1.45 -22.56 18.40
CA ASP A 76 0.55 -22.28 17.29
C ASP A 76 1.34 -21.61 16.16
N PHE A 77 1.17 -22.11 14.93
CA PHE A 77 1.71 -21.52 13.72
C PHE A 77 0.55 -21.03 12.86
N ARG A 78 0.57 -19.76 12.49
CA ARG A 78 -0.43 -19.21 11.58
C ARG A 78 0.06 -19.28 10.15
N VAL A 79 -0.80 -19.76 9.25
CA VAL A 79 -0.55 -19.81 7.81
C VAL A 79 -1.77 -19.28 7.07
N PHE A 80 -1.56 -18.57 5.97
CA PHE A 80 -2.63 -18.11 5.09
C PHE A 80 -2.68 -19.00 3.84
N CYS A 81 -3.85 -19.56 3.56
CA CYS A 81 -4.09 -20.24 2.30
C CYS A 81 -4.59 -19.24 1.28
N ALA A 82 -3.72 -18.79 0.40
CA ALA A 82 -4.06 -17.87 -0.68
C ALA A 82 -4.47 -18.63 -1.95
N LYS A 83 -5.42 -18.07 -2.72
CA LYS A 83 -5.68 -18.53 -4.08
C LYS A 83 -4.51 -18.19 -5.01
N PRO A 84 -4.39 -18.87 -6.18
CA PRO A 84 -3.24 -18.72 -7.07
C PRO A 84 -2.96 -17.28 -7.51
N ASP A 85 -3.99 -16.48 -7.74
CA ASP A 85 -3.86 -15.08 -8.15
C ASP A 85 -3.22 -14.20 -7.07
N LEU A 86 -3.54 -14.43 -5.80
CA LEU A 86 -2.95 -13.72 -4.67
C LEU A 86 -1.61 -14.33 -4.24
N PHE A 87 -1.49 -15.66 -4.31
CA PHE A 87 -0.25 -16.37 -4.02
C PHE A 87 0.91 -15.97 -4.95
N ALA A 88 0.60 -15.64 -6.21
CA ALA A 88 1.58 -15.19 -7.20
C ALA A 88 2.09 -13.76 -6.97
N ARG A 89 1.58 -13.05 -5.94
CA ARG A 89 1.89 -11.65 -5.67
C ARG A 89 2.74 -11.50 -4.42
N THR A 90 3.54 -10.45 -4.38
CA THR A 90 4.31 -10.02 -3.21
C THR A 90 3.60 -8.83 -2.57
N PRO A 91 3.33 -8.85 -1.26
CA PRO A 91 2.87 -7.66 -0.58
C PRO A 91 4.00 -6.64 -0.53
N MET A 92 3.64 -5.40 -0.79
CA MET A 92 4.52 -4.24 -0.73
C MET A 92 3.82 -3.14 0.05
N ARG A 93 4.47 -2.60 1.08
CA ARG A 93 4.02 -1.38 1.75
C ARG A 93 4.58 -0.18 1.01
N GLY A 94 3.77 0.84 0.77
CA GLY A 94 4.28 2.03 0.10
C GLY A 94 3.37 3.24 0.18
N ASN A 95 3.87 4.33 -0.35
CA ASN A 95 3.17 5.59 -0.39
C ASN A 95 3.24 6.21 -1.78
N THR A 96 2.16 6.85 -2.17
CA THR A 96 2.03 7.53 -3.46
C THR A 96 1.78 9.04 -3.32
N HIS A 97 1.83 9.58 -2.09
CA HIS A 97 1.61 11.00 -1.86
C HIS A 97 2.46 11.49 -0.71
N CYS A 98 3.54 12.19 -1.02
CA CYS A 98 4.39 12.87 -0.04
C CYS A 98 5.18 13.99 -0.70
N HIS A 99 5.57 14.97 0.12
CA HIS A 99 6.23 16.20 -0.28
C HIS A 99 7.64 16.30 0.25
N THR A 100 8.51 16.93 -0.53
CA THR A 100 9.92 17.17 -0.21
C THR A 100 10.24 18.65 -0.31
N MET A 101 11.49 19.04 -0.08
CA MET A 101 11.92 20.43 -0.19
C MET A 101 11.81 21.03 -1.63
N VAL A 102 11.39 20.23 -2.62
CA VAL A 102 11.05 20.69 -3.97
C VAL A 102 9.66 21.35 -3.98
N SER A 103 8.76 20.91 -3.11
CA SER A 103 7.52 21.61 -2.78
C SER A 103 7.78 22.83 -1.89
N PRO A 104 6.98 23.92 -1.99
CA PRO A 104 7.14 25.10 -1.13
C PRO A 104 6.95 24.81 0.38
N ASP A 105 6.24 23.78 0.72
CA ASP A 105 5.79 23.35 2.05
C ASP A 105 6.43 22.05 2.54
N GLY A 106 7.15 21.35 1.68
CA GLY A 106 7.93 20.16 2.08
C GLY A 106 9.31 20.54 2.68
N HIS A 107 9.84 19.66 3.52
CA HIS A 107 11.02 19.99 4.34
C HIS A 107 12.20 19.04 4.16
N GLU A 108 11.99 17.85 3.69
CA GLU A 108 13.05 16.83 3.59
C GLU A 108 13.68 16.82 2.18
N ASP A 109 14.97 16.52 2.10
CA ASP A 109 15.62 16.20 0.83
C ASP A 109 14.93 14.99 0.18
N PRO A 110 14.71 14.95 -1.15
CA PRO A 110 13.99 13.87 -1.82
C PRO A 110 14.52 12.46 -1.52
N PHE A 111 15.85 12.28 -1.50
CA PHE A 111 16.44 10.98 -1.20
C PHE A 111 16.42 10.66 0.29
N LEU A 112 16.58 11.65 1.16
CA LEU A 112 16.43 11.45 2.60
C LEU A 112 14.99 11.07 2.96
N ALA A 113 13.97 11.68 2.34
CA ALA A 113 12.59 11.26 2.48
C ALA A 113 12.44 9.78 2.10
N ALA A 114 12.93 9.36 0.93
CA ALA A 114 12.93 7.96 0.51
C ALA A 114 13.61 7.02 1.52
N ALA A 115 14.75 7.44 2.07
CA ALA A 115 15.46 6.64 3.08
C ALA A 115 14.67 6.55 4.41
N TYR A 116 13.94 7.58 4.81
CA TYR A 116 13.07 7.54 5.98
C TYR A 116 11.85 6.63 5.77
N TYR A 117 11.22 6.66 4.58
CA TYR A 117 10.16 5.71 4.24
C TYR A 117 10.70 4.27 4.26
N ARG A 118 11.89 4.01 3.69
CA ARG A 118 12.49 2.68 3.79
C ARG A 118 12.75 2.28 5.24
N GLN A 119 13.23 3.19 6.07
CA GLN A 119 13.44 2.96 7.51
C GLN A 119 12.12 2.64 8.24
N ALA A 120 10.99 3.13 7.76
CA ALA A 120 9.65 2.83 8.28
C ALA A 120 9.04 1.54 7.68
N GLY A 121 9.77 0.78 6.87
CA GLY A 121 9.32 -0.51 6.32
C GLY A 121 8.66 -0.42 4.95
N PHE A 122 8.82 0.68 4.21
CA PHE A 122 8.22 0.84 2.90
C PHE A 122 9.04 0.15 1.80
N ASP A 123 8.35 -0.40 0.82
CA ASP A 123 8.90 -1.13 -0.32
C ASP A 123 8.79 -0.35 -1.63
N PHE A 124 7.89 0.64 -1.68
CA PHE A 124 7.80 1.57 -2.81
C PHE A 124 7.44 2.98 -2.34
N LEU A 125 7.82 3.97 -3.15
CA LEU A 125 7.51 5.37 -2.93
C LEU A 125 7.40 6.11 -4.26
N ALA A 126 6.40 6.97 -4.39
CA ALA A 126 6.38 8.06 -5.34
C ALA A 126 6.40 9.39 -4.57
N VAL A 127 7.47 10.17 -4.73
CA VAL A 127 7.51 11.56 -4.26
C VAL A 127 6.64 12.37 -5.19
N THR A 128 5.71 13.16 -4.65
CA THR A 128 4.67 13.83 -5.42
C THR A 128 4.58 15.32 -5.07
N ASP A 129 5.72 15.98 -5.15
CA ASP A 129 5.80 17.41 -4.89
C ASP A 129 4.77 18.21 -5.69
N HIS A 130 4.24 19.26 -5.09
CA HIS A 130 3.36 20.21 -5.76
C HIS A 130 4.00 20.78 -7.03
N HIS A 131 3.28 20.76 -8.13
CA HIS A 131 3.65 21.36 -9.39
C HIS A 131 4.95 20.82 -10.03
N SER A 132 5.48 19.68 -9.54
CA SER A 132 6.81 19.25 -9.99
C SER A 132 7.06 17.76 -9.83
N ALA A 133 7.60 17.13 -10.87
CA ALA A 133 8.14 15.78 -10.78
C ALA A 133 9.66 15.76 -10.42
N GLU A 134 10.28 16.91 -10.16
CA GLU A 134 11.74 16.97 -9.95
C GLU A 134 12.19 16.25 -8.69
N GLY A 135 11.40 16.29 -7.59
CA GLY A 135 11.72 15.56 -6.35
C GLY A 135 11.83 14.06 -6.58
N SER A 136 10.85 13.46 -7.26
CA SER A 136 10.91 12.04 -7.61
C SER A 136 12.09 11.71 -8.54
N LEU A 137 12.37 12.55 -9.55
CA LEU A 137 13.49 12.35 -10.45
C LEU A 137 14.84 12.46 -9.72
N GLU A 138 14.97 13.37 -8.75
CA GLU A 138 16.18 13.51 -7.93
C GLU A 138 16.39 12.30 -7.04
N ALA A 139 15.34 11.82 -6.36
CA ALA A 139 15.41 10.61 -5.55
C ALA A 139 15.80 9.38 -6.38
N ILE A 140 15.22 9.22 -7.58
CA ILE A 140 15.55 8.12 -8.50
C ILE A 140 17.00 8.18 -8.95
N ARG A 141 17.50 9.35 -9.39
CA ARG A 141 18.90 9.52 -9.81
C ARG A 141 19.88 9.20 -8.67
N THR A 142 19.57 9.64 -7.46
CA THR A 142 20.43 9.35 -6.29
C THR A 142 20.42 7.86 -5.94
N ALA A 143 19.28 7.18 -6.12
CA ALA A 143 19.14 5.74 -5.89
C ALA A 143 19.95 4.89 -6.89
N GLU A 144 20.31 5.39 -8.07
CA GLU A 144 21.22 4.70 -9.00
C GLU A 144 22.61 4.47 -8.37
N ASP A 145 23.07 5.44 -7.56
CA ASP A 145 24.36 5.35 -6.85
C ASP A 145 24.23 4.70 -5.48
N ILE A 146 23.05 4.72 -4.87
CA ILE A 146 22.77 4.16 -3.53
C ILE A 146 21.64 3.13 -3.62
N PRO A 147 21.92 1.93 -4.17
CA PRO A 147 20.89 0.93 -4.42
C PRO A 147 20.33 0.33 -3.14
N SER A 148 19.02 0.18 -3.09
CA SER A 148 18.27 -0.41 -1.97
C SER A 148 17.13 -1.31 -2.46
N GLY A 149 16.38 -1.90 -1.53
CA GLY A 149 15.16 -2.63 -1.83
C GLY A 149 13.93 -1.75 -2.03
N LEU A 150 14.03 -0.42 -1.90
CA LEU A 150 12.93 0.50 -2.12
C LEU A 150 12.77 0.80 -3.62
N ALA A 151 11.59 0.53 -4.16
CA ALA A 151 11.23 0.94 -5.51
C ALA A 151 10.78 2.41 -5.52
N LEU A 152 11.39 3.23 -6.37
CA LEU A 152 11.02 4.64 -6.54
C LEU A 152 10.32 4.83 -7.87
N TYR A 153 9.18 5.51 -7.84
CA TYR A 153 8.41 5.86 -9.03
C TYR A 153 8.38 7.37 -9.22
N ILE A 154 8.25 7.80 -10.48
CA ILE A 154 7.99 9.20 -10.80
C ILE A 154 6.67 9.61 -10.17
N GLY A 155 6.59 10.81 -9.62
CA GLY A 155 5.40 11.35 -9.01
C GLY A 155 5.29 12.86 -9.14
N GLU A 156 4.07 13.36 -9.07
CA GLU A 156 3.72 14.77 -9.01
C GLU A 156 2.31 14.91 -8.45
N GLU A 157 2.08 15.80 -7.52
CA GLU A 157 0.73 16.26 -7.24
C GLU A 157 0.37 17.42 -8.18
N VAL A 158 -0.59 17.15 -9.06
CA VAL A 158 -1.00 18.04 -10.16
C VAL A 158 -2.06 19.01 -9.68
N HIS A 159 -1.85 20.33 -9.92
CA HIS A 159 -2.73 21.41 -9.45
C HIS A 159 -3.29 22.30 -10.57
N VAL A 160 -3.27 21.89 -11.80
CA VAL A 160 -3.76 22.71 -12.91
C VAL A 160 -5.29 22.62 -13.07
N PRO A 161 -5.94 23.72 -13.41
CA PRO A 161 -5.44 25.07 -13.72
C PRO A 161 -5.27 25.96 -12.50
N ASN A 162 -5.62 25.48 -11.32
CA ASN A 162 -5.69 26.24 -10.08
C ASN A 162 -5.52 25.29 -8.87
N PRO A 163 -5.29 25.84 -7.67
CA PRO A 163 -5.02 25.05 -6.47
C PRO A 163 -6.22 24.25 -5.92
N TYR A 164 -7.36 24.23 -6.60
CA TYR A 164 -8.54 23.45 -6.16
C TYR A 164 -8.64 22.07 -6.80
N ILE A 165 -7.84 21.75 -7.82
CA ILE A 165 -7.77 20.41 -8.39
C ILE A 165 -6.47 19.78 -7.91
N HIS A 166 -6.59 18.74 -7.10
CA HIS A 166 -5.49 17.90 -6.68
C HIS A 166 -5.65 16.53 -7.32
N ALA A 167 -4.63 16.08 -8.01
CA ALA A 167 -4.59 14.76 -8.60
C ALA A 167 -3.16 14.22 -8.54
N VAL A 168 -3.00 13.03 -8.00
CA VAL A 168 -1.69 12.40 -7.95
C VAL A 168 -1.43 11.66 -9.26
N ASN A 169 -0.34 12.05 -9.91
CA ASN A 169 0.27 11.38 -11.04
C ASN A 169 1.37 10.45 -10.54
N VAL A 170 1.29 9.16 -10.85
CA VAL A 170 2.37 8.20 -10.60
C VAL A 170 2.84 7.61 -11.92
N GLY A 171 4.11 7.78 -12.24
CA GLY A 171 4.78 7.16 -13.37
C GLY A 171 4.82 7.96 -14.66
N ALA A 172 4.03 9.04 -14.83
CA ALA A 172 4.00 9.77 -16.09
C ALA A 172 4.93 11.00 -16.09
N LEU A 173 5.66 11.16 -17.18
CA LEU A 173 6.32 12.43 -17.58
C LEU A 173 5.80 12.83 -18.95
N THR A 174 5.65 14.13 -19.15
CA THR A 174 5.27 14.70 -20.43
C THR A 174 6.39 14.57 -21.47
N GLU A 175 6.09 14.87 -22.71
CA GLU A 175 7.04 14.84 -23.82
C GLU A 175 8.23 15.80 -23.60
N ASP A 176 8.04 16.83 -22.78
CA ASP A 176 9.08 17.76 -22.35
C ASP A 176 9.98 17.18 -21.24
N GLY A 177 9.73 15.97 -20.78
CA GLY A 177 10.44 15.33 -19.66
C GLY A 177 10.18 16.00 -18.31
N CYS A 178 9.02 16.61 -18.12
CA CYS A 178 8.61 17.26 -16.87
C CYS A 178 7.21 16.82 -16.44
N GLY A 179 6.79 17.21 -15.23
CA GLY A 179 5.43 17.00 -14.75
C GLY A 179 4.37 17.80 -15.53
N LEU A 180 3.09 17.48 -15.29
CA LEU A 180 1.94 18.04 -16.01
C LEU A 180 1.77 19.54 -15.75
N ASP A 181 1.99 20.01 -14.52
CA ASP A 181 1.87 21.42 -14.17
C ASP A 181 2.88 22.27 -14.94
N ARG A 182 4.14 21.84 -14.97
CA ARG A 182 5.17 22.54 -15.74
C ARG A 182 4.89 22.50 -17.24
N TYR A 183 4.37 21.38 -17.74
CA TYR A 183 3.93 21.26 -19.13
C TYR A 183 2.79 22.24 -19.42
N TYR A 184 1.75 22.28 -18.57
CA TYR A 184 0.66 23.24 -18.72
C TYR A 184 1.15 24.67 -18.80
N HIS A 185 2.02 25.13 -17.92
CA HIS A 185 2.54 26.50 -17.94
C HIS A 185 3.36 26.84 -19.18
N ARG A 186 3.96 25.83 -19.83
CA ARG A 186 4.67 26.03 -21.11
C ARG A 186 3.74 26.05 -22.32
N HIS A 187 2.60 25.36 -22.22
CA HIS A 187 1.64 25.15 -23.31
C HIS A 187 0.24 25.63 -22.98
N GLU A 188 0.12 26.65 -22.13
CA GLU A 188 -1.14 27.11 -21.53
C GLU A 188 -2.26 27.35 -22.56
N ALA A 189 -1.97 28.04 -23.66
CA ALA A 189 -2.97 28.35 -24.68
C ALA A 189 -3.51 27.09 -25.38
N GLU A 190 -2.62 26.15 -25.68
CA GLU A 190 -2.97 24.84 -26.29
C GLU A 190 -3.79 23.98 -25.36
N VAL A 191 -3.35 23.84 -24.11
CA VAL A 191 -4.05 23.03 -23.10
C VAL A 191 -5.43 23.63 -22.79
N ASN A 192 -5.52 24.93 -22.59
CA ASN A 192 -6.80 25.61 -22.37
C ASN A 192 -7.79 25.41 -23.52
N GLU A 193 -7.31 25.40 -24.77
CA GLU A 193 -8.15 25.10 -25.94
C GLU A 193 -8.61 23.65 -25.96
N ALA A 194 -7.72 22.72 -25.66
CA ALA A 194 -8.06 21.29 -25.55
C ALA A 194 -9.10 21.04 -24.45
N VAL A 195 -8.93 21.65 -23.29
CA VAL A 195 -9.90 21.53 -22.17
C VAL A 195 -11.25 22.13 -22.51
N ARG A 196 -11.32 23.30 -23.14
CA ARG A 196 -12.60 23.87 -23.62
C ARG A 196 -13.32 22.95 -24.59
N LYS A 197 -12.59 22.28 -25.46
CA LYS A 197 -13.15 21.30 -26.39
C LYS A 197 -13.70 20.10 -25.66
N ILE A 198 -12.95 19.55 -24.70
CA ILE A 198 -13.42 18.45 -23.84
C ILE A 198 -14.69 18.86 -23.08
N ALA A 199 -14.73 20.06 -22.51
CA ALA A 199 -15.91 20.57 -21.82
C ALA A 199 -17.15 20.62 -22.71
N ALA A 200 -17.01 21.14 -23.95
CA ALA A 200 -18.09 21.19 -24.91
C ALA A 200 -18.57 19.80 -25.34
N GLU A 201 -17.67 18.84 -25.50
CA GLU A 201 -17.97 17.46 -25.86
C GLU A 201 -18.67 16.69 -24.72
N CYS A 202 -18.24 16.91 -23.48
CA CYS A 202 -18.79 16.21 -22.30
C CYS A 202 -20.13 16.78 -21.84
N ALA A 203 -20.31 18.10 -21.88
CA ALA A 203 -21.47 18.82 -21.32
C ALA A 203 -22.86 18.19 -21.61
N PRO A 204 -23.17 17.69 -22.82
CA PRO A 204 -24.49 17.11 -23.08
C PRO A 204 -24.78 15.81 -22.34
N ALA A 205 -23.77 15.12 -21.87
CA ALA A 205 -23.87 13.80 -21.21
C ALA A 205 -23.63 13.87 -19.69
N LEU A 206 -23.23 15.04 -19.16
CA LEU A 206 -22.94 15.19 -17.72
C LEU A 206 -24.21 15.22 -16.89
N PRO A 207 -24.19 14.66 -15.68
CA PRO A 207 -25.19 14.95 -14.67
C PRO A 207 -25.27 16.46 -14.39
N PRO A 208 -26.47 17.00 -14.05
CA PRO A 208 -26.66 18.45 -13.88
C PRO A 208 -25.83 19.05 -12.70
N GLU A 209 -25.38 18.21 -11.77
CA GLU A 209 -24.55 18.59 -10.62
C GLU A 209 -23.07 18.77 -10.99
N ILE A 210 -22.64 18.22 -12.14
CA ILE A 210 -21.24 18.25 -12.58
C ILE A 210 -20.99 19.45 -13.49
N GLU A 211 -20.10 20.32 -13.06
CA GLU A 211 -19.70 21.49 -13.84
C GLU A 211 -18.79 21.06 -15.01
N PRO A 212 -19.13 21.40 -16.28
CA PRO A 212 -18.41 20.91 -17.46
C PRO A 212 -16.92 21.24 -17.48
N MET A 213 -16.52 22.43 -17.01
CA MET A 213 -15.10 22.84 -17.02
C MET A 213 -14.30 22.10 -15.95
N ASP A 214 -14.86 21.87 -14.75
CA ASP A 214 -14.20 21.09 -13.69
C ASP A 214 -14.01 19.64 -14.16
N CYS A 215 -15.07 19.03 -14.73
CA CYS A 215 -14.95 17.70 -15.32
C CYS A 215 -13.89 17.65 -16.44
N ALA A 216 -13.85 18.65 -17.31
CA ALA A 216 -12.91 18.67 -18.42
C ALA A 216 -11.45 18.77 -17.98
N TRP A 217 -11.16 19.54 -16.94
CA TRP A 217 -9.81 19.60 -16.37
C TRP A 217 -9.39 18.26 -15.76
N ARG A 218 -10.24 17.66 -14.94
CA ARG A 218 -9.96 16.34 -14.34
C ARG A 218 -9.78 15.27 -15.40
N LYS A 219 -10.58 15.34 -16.47
CA LYS A 219 -10.45 14.44 -17.61
C LYS A 219 -9.15 14.69 -18.39
N TRP A 220 -8.76 15.93 -18.64
CA TRP A 220 -7.51 16.25 -19.32
C TRP A 220 -6.30 15.73 -18.54
N ILE A 221 -6.29 15.91 -17.20
CA ILE A 221 -5.24 15.41 -16.33
C ILE A 221 -5.15 13.89 -16.44
N ALA A 222 -6.25 13.18 -16.18
CA ALA A 222 -6.28 11.74 -16.19
C ALA A 222 -5.94 11.13 -17.55
N ASP A 223 -6.53 11.65 -18.64
CA ASP A 223 -6.24 11.20 -20.01
C ASP A 223 -4.78 11.42 -20.38
N THR A 224 -4.18 12.54 -19.91
CA THR A 224 -2.77 12.81 -20.15
C THR A 224 -1.88 11.84 -19.40
N ILE A 225 -2.15 11.61 -18.12
CA ILE A 225 -1.43 10.60 -17.31
C ILE A 225 -1.51 9.22 -17.98
N HIS A 226 -2.71 8.80 -18.37
CA HIS A 226 -2.92 7.48 -19.00
C HIS A 226 -2.21 7.36 -20.36
N ARG A 227 -2.28 8.40 -21.20
CA ARG A 227 -1.58 8.44 -22.49
C ARG A 227 -0.07 8.28 -22.35
N LEU A 228 0.47 8.78 -21.26
CA LEU A 228 1.90 8.69 -20.91
C LEU A 228 2.24 7.40 -20.12
N GLY A 229 1.26 6.52 -19.91
CA GLY A 229 1.45 5.22 -19.27
C GLY A 229 1.34 5.23 -17.73
N GLY A 230 1.08 6.38 -17.12
CA GLY A 230 0.98 6.55 -15.68
C GLY A 230 -0.32 6.05 -15.05
N ILE A 231 -0.43 6.24 -13.75
CA ILE A 231 -1.57 5.97 -12.87
C ILE A 231 -2.10 7.29 -12.34
N ALA A 232 -3.39 7.53 -12.52
CA ALA A 232 -4.08 8.72 -12.01
C ALA A 232 -4.81 8.36 -10.71
N VAL A 233 -4.51 9.09 -9.62
CA VAL A 233 -5.13 8.88 -8.31
C VAL A 233 -5.89 10.15 -7.91
N ILE A 234 -7.11 9.99 -7.40
CA ILE A 234 -7.87 11.09 -6.78
C ILE A 234 -7.24 11.34 -5.42
N ALA A 235 -6.63 12.50 -5.26
CA ALA A 235 -6.03 12.92 -4.00
C ALA A 235 -7.10 13.29 -2.98
N HIS A 236 -6.91 12.93 -1.73
CA HIS A 236 -7.68 13.28 -0.51
C HIS A 236 -9.10 13.83 -0.80
N PRO A 237 -10.05 13.05 -1.38
CA PRO A 237 -11.41 13.51 -1.64
C PRO A 237 -12.04 14.00 -0.33
N PHE A 238 -12.91 15.01 -0.43
CA PHE A 238 -13.52 15.75 0.70
C PHE A 238 -12.56 16.68 1.47
N TRP A 239 -11.30 16.84 1.03
CA TRP A 239 -10.45 17.87 1.60
C TRP A 239 -11.13 19.25 1.54
N GLU A 240 -11.14 19.96 2.66
CA GLU A 240 -11.91 21.17 2.84
C GLU A 240 -11.03 22.42 2.70
N TYR A 241 -11.14 23.07 1.53
CA TYR A 241 -10.66 24.41 1.31
C TYR A 241 -11.83 25.28 0.86
N GLU A 242 -12.53 25.96 1.80
CA GLU A 242 -13.81 26.64 1.61
C GLU A 242 -14.99 25.69 1.27
N ALA A 243 -14.75 24.63 0.49
CA ALA A 243 -15.70 23.56 0.17
C ALA A 243 -14.94 22.24 -0.07
N HIS A 244 -15.64 21.11 0.00
CA HIS A 244 -15.03 19.81 -0.29
C HIS A 244 -14.54 19.71 -1.73
N ASN A 245 -13.36 19.14 -1.95
CA ASN A 245 -12.76 19.01 -3.25
C ASN A 245 -12.00 17.66 -3.42
N PRO A 246 -12.43 16.79 -4.33
CA PRO A 246 -13.71 16.87 -5.03
C PRO A 246 -14.89 16.63 -4.09
N ARG A 247 -16.06 17.16 -4.44
CA ARG A 247 -17.32 16.85 -3.76
C ARG A 247 -17.75 15.41 -4.08
N ASP A 248 -18.73 14.91 -3.31
CA ASP A 248 -19.28 13.56 -3.43
C ASP A 248 -19.81 13.23 -4.84
N ASP A 249 -20.53 14.15 -5.48
CA ASP A 249 -21.05 13.97 -6.84
C ASP A 249 -19.92 13.82 -7.89
N MET A 250 -18.89 14.66 -7.81
CA MET A 250 -17.73 14.57 -8.68
C MET A 250 -16.91 13.31 -8.39
N PHE A 251 -16.66 12.99 -7.13
CA PHE A 251 -15.93 11.77 -6.78
C PHE A 251 -16.64 10.52 -7.30
N ARG A 252 -17.97 10.43 -7.09
CA ARG A 252 -18.81 9.36 -7.65
C ARG A 252 -18.67 9.27 -9.18
N PHE A 253 -18.82 10.40 -9.87
CA PHE A 253 -18.73 10.47 -11.32
C PHE A 253 -17.37 9.97 -11.84
N LEU A 254 -16.28 10.39 -11.22
CA LEU A 254 -14.92 9.94 -11.57
C LEU A 254 -14.73 8.43 -11.36
N ALA A 255 -15.31 7.87 -10.30
CA ALA A 255 -15.26 6.44 -10.01
C ALA A 255 -16.14 5.63 -10.98
N GLU A 256 -17.37 6.06 -11.28
CA GLU A 256 -18.30 5.39 -12.21
C GLU A 256 -17.75 5.34 -13.64
N THR A 257 -17.19 6.44 -14.09
CA THR A 257 -16.63 6.57 -15.44
C THR A 257 -15.25 5.94 -15.57
N LYS A 258 -14.64 5.50 -14.44
CA LYS A 258 -13.28 4.94 -14.37
C LYS A 258 -12.24 5.88 -14.99
N LEU A 259 -12.45 7.16 -14.81
CA LEU A 259 -11.55 8.19 -15.29
C LEU A 259 -10.22 8.20 -14.51
N TYR A 260 -10.26 7.78 -13.24
CA TYR A 260 -9.10 7.60 -12.39
C TYR A 260 -8.93 6.13 -12.01
N ASP A 261 -7.70 5.70 -11.79
CA ASP A 261 -7.36 4.30 -11.45
C ASP A 261 -7.59 3.99 -9.97
N ALA A 262 -7.36 4.96 -9.10
CA ALA A 262 -7.44 4.81 -7.65
C ALA A 262 -7.90 6.10 -6.95
N ALA A 263 -8.23 5.99 -5.68
CA ALA A 263 -8.52 7.13 -4.82
C ALA A 263 -7.92 6.93 -3.43
N GLU A 264 -7.46 8.01 -2.83
CA GLU A 264 -7.04 8.03 -1.44
C GLU A 264 -8.26 7.91 -0.54
N ILE A 265 -8.42 6.73 0.06
CA ILE A 265 -9.54 6.42 0.96
C ILE A 265 -9.16 6.67 2.41
N VAL A 266 -7.87 6.65 2.66
CA VAL A 266 -7.26 6.98 3.94
C VAL A 266 -6.10 7.91 3.67
N HIS A 267 -6.02 8.98 4.45
CA HIS A 267 -4.88 9.87 4.37
C HIS A 267 -4.47 10.39 5.75
N GLY A 268 -3.20 10.73 5.93
CA GLY A 268 -2.52 10.77 7.21
C GLY A 268 -2.43 12.15 7.84
N GLN A 269 -3.49 12.95 7.91
CA GLN A 269 -3.39 14.27 8.58
C GLN A 269 -3.57 14.17 10.10
N GLU A 270 -4.52 13.38 10.58
CA GLU A 270 -4.76 13.15 12.02
C GLU A 270 -5.50 11.82 12.23
N PRO A 271 -5.28 11.12 13.36
CA PRO A 271 -6.03 9.91 13.69
C PRO A 271 -7.55 10.16 13.65
N GLY A 272 -8.24 9.44 12.75
CA GLY A 272 -9.67 9.56 12.60
C GLY A 272 -10.12 10.94 12.10
N CYS A 273 -9.30 11.59 11.25
CA CYS A 273 -9.66 12.88 10.67
C CYS A 273 -11.03 12.81 9.97
N ARG A 274 -11.70 13.95 9.89
CA ARG A 274 -13.05 14.04 9.32
C ARG A 274 -13.10 13.51 7.89
N ASP A 275 -12.11 13.84 7.10
CA ASP A 275 -12.04 13.51 5.68
C ASP A 275 -11.84 12.00 5.46
N ALA A 276 -10.93 11.36 6.18
CA ALA A 276 -10.72 9.92 6.11
C ALA A 276 -11.98 9.13 6.51
N ASN A 277 -12.73 9.61 7.51
CA ASN A 277 -14.02 9.01 7.86
C ASN A 277 -15.05 9.14 6.73
N MET A 278 -15.14 10.32 6.09
CA MET A 278 -16.05 10.56 4.97
C MET A 278 -15.64 9.74 3.72
N GLN A 279 -14.36 9.72 3.39
CA GLN A 279 -13.78 8.93 2.29
C GLN A 279 -14.13 7.45 2.43
N THR A 280 -13.87 6.88 3.61
CA THR A 280 -14.16 5.47 3.91
C THR A 280 -15.66 5.17 3.86
N ALA A 281 -16.50 6.03 4.45
CA ALA A 281 -17.95 5.86 4.44
C ALA A 281 -18.51 5.91 3.00
N PHE A 282 -18.11 6.90 2.23
CA PHE A 282 -18.57 7.10 0.85
C PHE A 282 -18.09 6.01 -0.09
N TRP A 283 -16.83 5.58 0.03
CA TRP A 283 -16.30 4.46 -0.72
C TRP A 283 -17.06 3.16 -0.46
N ASN A 284 -17.43 2.89 0.79
CA ASN A 284 -18.26 1.73 1.13
C ASN A 284 -19.67 1.84 0.55
N GLU A 285 -20.27 3.03 0.54
CA GLU A 285 -21.57 3.29 -0.09
C GLU A 285 -21.52 3.03 -1.59
N MET A 286 -20.56 3.61 -2.30
CA MET A 286 -20.35 3.36 -3.74
C MET A 286 -20.16 1.87 -4.04
N ARG A 287 -19.41 1.15 -3.24
CA ARG A 287 -19.24 -0.30 -3.40
C ARG A 287 -20.52 -1.09 -3.21
N ALA A 288 -21.37 -0.69 -2.28
CA ALA A 288 -22.68 -1.33 -2.10
C ALA A 288 -23.57 -1.16 -3.32
N GLU A 289 -23.36 -0.11 -4.10
CA GLU A 289 -24.05 0.17 -5.37
C GLU A 289 -23.36 -0.47 -6.59
N GLY A 290 -22.21 -1.13 -6.39
CA GLY A 290 -21.45 -1.79 -7.46
C GLY A 290 -20.43 -0.89 -8.16
N ILE A 291 -20.20 0.31 -7.65
CA ILE A 291 -19.19 1.24 -8.13
C ILE A 291 -17.88 0.93 -7.39
N PHE A 292 -16.81 0.67 -8.13
CA PHE A 292 -15.52 0.33 -7.54
C PHE A 292 -14.40 1.21 -8.10
N ILE A 293 -13.67 1.83 -7.21
CA ILE A 293 -12.37 2.46 -7.46
C ILE A 293 -11.36 1.85 -6.49
N THR A 294 -10.13 1.67 -6.93
CA THR A 294 -9.09 1.03 -6.11
C THR A 294 -8.75 1.91 -4.91
N PRO A 295 -8.84 1.40 -3.67
CA PRO A 295 -8.51 2.16 -2.49
C PRO A 295 -6.98 2.20 -2.32
N VAL A 296 -6.43 3.39 -2.08
CA VAL A 296 -5.06 3.59 -1.64
C VAL A 296 -5.05 4.39 -0.33
N GLY A 297 -4.04 4.15 0.49
CA GLY A 297 -3.70 4.96 1.63
C GLY A 297 -2.45 5.78 1.31
N ALA A 298 -2.45 7.03 1.69
CA ALA A 298 -1.33 7.92 1.53
C ALA A 298 -1.24 8.86 2.73
N ASP A 299 -0.04 9.27 3.12
CA ASP A 299 0.12 10.12 4.29
C ASP A 299 0.15 11.61 3.98
N ASP A 300 0.36 11.98 2.72
CA ASP A 300 0.46 13.39 2.31
C ASP A 300 1.45 14.18 3.20
N ALA A 301 2.56 13.52 3.52
CA ALA A 301 3.50 14.00 4.51
C ALA A 301 4.40 15.10 3.94
N HIS A 302 4.51 16.18 4.69
CA HIS A 302 5.37 17.32 4.37
C HIS A 302 6.64 17.36 5.21
N ARG A 303 6.71 16.55 6.28
CA ARG A 303 7.88 16.44 7.17
C ARG A 303 7.93 15.07 7.85
N ARG A 304 9.11 14.75 8.35
CA ARG A 304 9.38 13.50 9.06
C ARG A 304 8.64 13.36 10.39
N ALA A 305 8.41 14.45 11.11
CA ALA A 305 7.84 14.42 12.45
C ALA A 305 6.57 15.25 12.52
N PHE A 306 5.55 14.73 13.22
CA PHE A 306 4.34 15.46 13.54
C PHE A 306 4.66 16.85 14.14
N SER A 307 4.04 17.88 13.61
CA SER A 307 4.09 19.25 14.11
C SER A 307 2.65 19.70 14.36
N TRP A 308 2.45 20.49 15.41
CA TRP A 308 1.16 21.12 15.74
C TRP A 308 0.64 22.08 14.64
N ASP A 309 1.39 22.27 13.59
CA ASP A 309 1.10 23.18 12.47
C ASP A 309 0.42 22.48 11.28
N TYR A 310 -0.33 21.40 11.51
CA TYR A 310 -1.17 20.68 10.52
C TYR A 310 -0.46 19.77 9.50
N ASP A 311 0.80 19.45 9.70
CA ASP A 311 1.49 18.57 8.76
C ASP A 311 1.43 17.11 9.22
N SER A 312 1.02 16.21 8.31
CA SER A 312 1.12 14.77 8.49
C SER A 312 2.59 14.32 8.59
N SER A 313 2.85 13.32 9.39
CA SER A 313 4.15 12.67 9.47
C SER A 313 4.18 11.38 8.63
N PHE A 314 5.40 10.95 8.28
CA PHE A 314 5.60 9.71 7.55
C PHE A 314 5.01 8.50 8.31
N ASN A 315 4.36 7.59 7.59
CA ASN A 315 3.86 6.32 8.08
C ASN A 315 2.52 6.36 8.86
N GLU A 316 1.75 7.43 8.78
CA GLU A 316 0.41 7.49 9.39
C GLU A 316 -0.67 6.88 8.53
N ALA A 317 -0.49 6.91 7.22
CA ALA A 317 -1.30 6.18 6.26
C ALA A 317 -0.42 5.60 5.15
N TYR A 318 -0.80 4.44 4.63
CA TYR A 318 -0.04 3.81 3.55
C TYR A 318 -0.89 2.83 2.74
N THR A 319 -0.37 2.45 1.59
CA THR A 319 -0.94 1.42 0.73
C THR A 319 -0.24 0.08 0.96
N LEU A 320 -1.01 -0.98 1.22
CA LEU A 320 -0.56 -2.36 1.03
C LEU A 320 -0.96 -2.80 -0.37
N LEU A 321 0.02 -2.88 -1.25
CA LEU A 321 -0.15 -3.32 -2.63
C LEU A 321 0.29 -4.78 -2.77
N PHE A 322 -0.49 -5.58 -3.48
CA PHE A 322 -0.14 -6.96 -3.82
C PHE A 322 0.28 -6.99 -5.28
N ALA A 323 1.57 -6.75 -5.53
CA ALA A 323 2.14 -6.67 -6.88
C ALA A 323 2.84 -7.96 -7.31
N LYS A 324 2.97 -8.20 -8.60
CA LYS A 324 3.72 -9.35 -9.13
C LYS A 324 5.23 -9.17 -8.95
N ASP A 325 5.67 -7.96 -9.10
CA ASP A 325 7.07 -7.54 -8.94
C ASP A 325 7.12 -6.03 -8.58
N PRO A 326 8.28 -5.49 -8.16
CA PRO A 326 8.44 -4.11 -7.73
C PRO A 326 8.63 -3.11 -8.89
N SER A 327 8.45 -3.52 -10.14
CA SER A 327 8.50 -2.59 -11.27
C SER A 327 7.28 -1.67 -11.29
N PHE A 328 7.39 -0.56 -12.02
CA PHE A 328 6.23 0.31 -12.23
C PHE A 328 5.08 -0.44 -12.94
N ASP A 329 5.39 -1.32 -13.88
CA ASP A 329 4.36 -2.15 -14.55
C ASP A 329 3.64 -3.07 -13.56
N GLY A 330 4.38 -3.68 -12.63
CA GLY A 330 3.83 -4.50 -11.54
C GLY A 330 2.93 -3.69 -10.60
N PHE A 331 3.35 -2.47 -10.24
CA PHE A 331 2.57 -1.50 -9.48
C PHE A 331 1.28 -1.13 -10.22
N ALA A 332 1.39 -0.68 -11.47
CA ALA A 332 0.25 -0.23 -12.27
C ALA A 332 -0.78 -1.36 -12.51
N GLU A 333 -0.31 -2.58 -12.77
CA GLU A 333 -1.18 -3.76 -12.90
C GLU A 333 -1.94 -4.05 -11.61
N ALA A 334 -1.27 -3.96 -10.46
CA ALA A 334 -1.90 -4.20 -9.17
C ALA A 334 -2.94 -3.13 -8.82
N ILE A 335 -2.65 -1.85 -9.07
CA ILE A 335 -3.61 -0.75 -8.88
C ILE A 335 -4.83 -0.95 -9.80
N ARG A 336 -4.64 -1.12 -11.11
CA ARG A 336 -5.74 -1.33 -12.06
C ARG A 336 -6.54 -2.60 -11.80
N GLY A 337 -5.89 -3.62 -11.24
CA GLY A 337 -6.51 -4.88 -10.84
C GLY A 337 -7.24 -4.85 -9.50
N GLY A 338 -7.16 -3.75 -8.73
CA GLY A 338 -7.77 -3.63 -7.41
C GLY A 338 -7.07 -4.46 -6.33
N TYR A 339 -5.78 -4.79 -6.51
CA TYR A 339 -4.98 -5.56 -5.56
C TYR A 339 -4.30 -4.63 -4.54
N SER A 340 -5.11 -3.82 -3.88
CA SER A 340 -4.67 -2.78 -2.94
C SER A 340 -5.54 -2.75 -1.68
N ALA A 341 -4.93 -2.34 -0.58
CA ALA A 341 -5.62 -2.00 0.67
C ALA A 341 -5.04 -0.69 1.24
N ALA A 342 -5.91 0.23 1.60
CA ALA A 342 -5.56 1.43 2.32
C ALA A 342 -5.44 1.12 3.81
N VAL A 343 -4.41 1.61 4.46
CA VAL A 343 -4.12 1.34 5.88
C VAL A 343 -3.89 2.64 6.62
N GLU A 344 -4.60 2.82 7.74
CA GLU A 344 -4.29 3.81 8.77
C GLU A 344 -3.40 3.18 9.83
N SER A 345 -2.32 3.87 10.21
CA SER A 345 -1.32 3.38 11.16
C SER A 345 -0.88 4.52 12.08
N TYR A 346 -1.49 4.63 13.23
CA TYR A 346 -1.14 5.64 14.22
C TYR A 346 -0.46 5.04 15.42
N GLU A 347 0.53 5.75 15.97
CA GLU A 347 1.27 5.29 17.13
C GLU A 347 0.34 4.92 18.30
N GLY A 348 0.47 3.68 18.78
CA GLY A 348 -0.32 3.18 19.91
C GLY A 348 -1.72 2.69 19.58
N ALA A 349 -2.12 2.71 18.30
CA ALA A 349 -3.40 2.16 17.83
C ALA A 349 -3.16 0.92 16.93
N PRO A 350 -4.09 -0.04 16.89
CA PRO A 350 -4.06 -1.08 15.87
C PRO A 350 -4.27 -0.49 14.48
N GLU A 351 -3.60 -1.05 13.46
CA GLU A 351 -3.82 -0.67 12.07
C GLU A 351 -5.27 -0.92 11.66
N HIS A 352 -5.83 0.05 10.95
CA HIS A 352 -7.15 -0.05 10.35
C HIS A 352 -7.02 -0.24 8.83
N VAL A 353 -7.56 -1.34 8.30
CA VAL A 353 -7.42 -1.75 6.90
C VAL A 353 -8.73 -1.59 6.14
N THR A 354 -8.73 -0.77 5.11
CA THR A 354 -9.86 -0.57 4.20
C THR A 354 -9.60 -1.18 2.83
N SER A 355 -10.33 -2.24 2.48
CA SER A 355 -10.29 -2.92 1.19
C SER A 355 -11.47 -3.88 1.01
N THR A 356 -11.40 -4.79 0.03
CA THR A 356 -12.31 -5.93 -0.06
C THR A 356 -12.08 -6.88 1.11
N TYR A 357 -13.12 -7.58 1.56
CA TYR A 357 -13.00 -8.56 2.66
C TYR A 357 -11.83 -9.55 2.47
N ARG A 358 -11.65 -10.02 1.23
CA ARG A 358 -10.57 -10.95 0.86
C ARG A 358 -9.18 -10.35 1.12
N LEU A 359 -8.94 -9.14 0.62
CA LEU A 359 -7.65 -8.46 0.76
C LEU A 359 -7.42 -7.96 2.20
N THR A 360 -8.46 -7.50 2.87
CA THR A 360 -8.39 -7.12 4.29
C THR A 360 -7.92 -8.28 5.17
N LYS A 361 -8.48 -9.50 4.97
CA LYS A 361 -8.02 -10.69 5.71
C LYS A 361 -6.53 -10.98 5.50
N TYR A 362 -6.10 -10.88 4.24
CA TYR A 362 -4.71 -11.16 3.91
C TYR A 362 -3.79 -10.08 4.44
N ALA A 363 -4.17 -8.81 4.32
CA ALA A 363 -3.43 -7.68 4.88
C ALA A 363 -3.23 -7.83 6.39
N LEU A 364 -4.30 -8.10 7.15
CA LEU A 364 -4.23 -8.30 8.61
C LEU A 364 -3.33 -9.49 8.99
N PHE A 365 -3.36 -10.59 8.21
CA PHE A 365 -2.43 -11.70 8.42
C PHE A 365 -0.97 -11.26 8.22
N LEU A 366 -0.69 -10.46 7.19
CA LEU A 366 0.67 -10.00 6.89
C LEU A 366 1.17 -8.98 7.91
N LEU A 367 0.30 -8.07 8.35
CA LEU A 367 0.62 -7.12 9.42
C LEU A 367 0.99 -7.81 10.73
N ASP A 368 0.37 -8.95 11.02
CA ASP A 368 0.64 -9.75 12.21
C ASP A 368 1.86 -10.70 12.05
N GLN A 369 2.11 -11.26 10.85
CA GLN A 369 3.05 -12.38 10.69
C GLN A 369 4.30 -12.06 9.84
N TYR A 370 4.21 -11.09 8.93
CA TYR A 370 5.28 -10.76 7.97
C TYR A 370 5.94 -9.42 8.28
N PHE A 371 5.15 -8.35 8.33
CA PHE A 371 5.67 -6.99 8.42
C PHE A 371 6.51 -6.71 9.66
N PRO A 372 6.23 -7.23 10.87
CA PRO A 372 7.09 -6.92 12.03
C PRO A 372 8.55 -7.29 11.82
N ALA A 373 8.83 -8.45 11.23
CA ALA A 373 10.20 -8.87 10.96
C ALA A 373 10.79 -8.24 9.68
N HIS A 374 9.94 -7.93 8.70
CA HIS A 374 10.32 -7.20 7.51
C HIS A 374 10.75 -5.77 7.86
N ASP A 375 9.97 -5.08 8.69
CA ASP A 375 10.20 -3.70 9.09
C ASP A 375 11.47 -3.53 9.93
N ASP A 376 11.76 -4.48 10.82
CA ASP A 376 13.04 -4.53 11.55
C ASP A 376 14.25 -4.57 10.59
N LEU A 377 14.14 -5.31 9.49
CA LEU A 377 15.20 -5.38 8.48
C LEU A 377 15.28 -4.10 7.64
N CYS A 378 14.14 -3.54 7.27
CA CYS A 378 14.04 -2.29 6.52
C CYS A 378 14.54 -1.09 7.33
N PHE A 379 14.32 -1.09 8.65
CA PHE A 379 14.85 -0.05 9.52
C PHE A 379 16.37 0.10 9.39
N GLU A 380 17.09 -1.02 9.40
CA GLU A 380 18.53 -1.01 9.21
C GLU A 380 18.94 -0.58 7.80
N GLU A 381 18.21 -1.04 6.77
CA GLU A 381 18.47 -0.67 5.39
C GLU A 381 18.30 0.84 5.18
N GLY A 382 17.17 1.43 5.59
CA GLY A 382 16.92 2.87 5.46
C GLY A 382 17.90 3.73 6.25
N ARG A 383 18.30 3.28 7.45
CA ARG A 383 19.38 3.94 8.22
C ARG A 383 20.69 3.97 7.43
N LEU A 384 21.04 2.86 6.76
CA LEU A 384 22.27 2.78 5.97
C LEU A 384 22.16 3.55 4.63
N MET A 385 20.98 3.67 4.04
CA MET A 385 20.74 4.57 2.89
C MET A 385 21.09 6.00 3.27
N ARG A 386 20.60 6.50 4.41
CA ARG A 386 20.96 7.83 4.92
C ARG A 386 22.46 7.98 5.16
N GLY A 387 23.07 6.98 5.83
CA GLY A 387 24.51 7.00 6.10
C GLY A 387 25.32 7.05 4.79
N ALA A 388 24.95 6.27 3.78
CA ALA A 388 25.60 6.29 2.47
C ALA A 388 25.45 7.65 1.79
N PHE A 389 24.25 8.24 1.81
CA PHE A 389 23.99 9.57 1.24
C PHE A 389 24.81 10.68 1.94
N LEU A 390 24.96 10.58 3.25
CA LEU A 390 25.75 11.53 4.03
C LEU A 390 27.27 11.24 4.01
N GLY A 391 27.70 10.21 3.26
CA GLY A 391 29.12 9.85 3.13
C GLY A 391 29.71 9.19 4.38
N GLU A 392 28.91 8.53 5.21
CA GLU A 392 29.38 7.80 6.39
C GLU A 392 30.28 6.63 5.99
N PRO A 393 31.48 6.49 6.58
CA PRO A 393 32.39 5.41 6.23
C PRO A 393 31.79 4.02 6.44
N GLY A 394 31.86 3.16 5.42
CA GLY A 394 31.38 1.77 5.44
C GLY A 394 29.85 1.61 5.31
N ALA A 395 29.08 2.70 5.24
CA ALA A 395 27.63 2.64 5.12
C ALA A 395 27.19 1.96 3.83
N MET A 396 27.86 2.25 2.71
CA MET A 396 27.53 1.64 1.40
C MET A 396 27.74 0.11 1.39
N GLU A 397 28.88 -0.39 1.93
CA GLU A 397 29.13 -1.82 2.01
C GLU A 397 28.13 -2.55 2.92
N ALA A 398 27.79 -1.90 4.05
CA ALA A 398 26.79 -2.42 4.97
C ALA A 398 25.39 -2.43 4.34
N LEU A 399 25.03 -1.43 3.54
CA LEU A 399 23.74 -1.31 2.83
C LEU A 399 23.53 -2.50 1.88
N VAL A 400 24.51 -2.86 1.07
CA VAL A 400 24.42 -4.03 0.16
C VAL A 400 24.08 -5.30 0.94
N SER A 401 24.69 -5.48 2.12
CA SER A 401 24.38 -6.62 2.99
C SER A 401 22.99 -6.56 3.61
N ALA A 402 22.52 -5.37 3.97
CA ALA A 402 21.19 -5.16 4.56
C ALA A 402 20.09 -5.47 3.53
N SER A 403 20.17 -4.90 2.33
CA SER A 403 19.22 -5.13 1.24
C SER A 403 19.11 -6.61 0.88
N ALA A 404 20.25 -7.32 0.83
CA ALA A 404 20.25 -8.78 0.59
C ALA A 404 19.56 -9.57 1.72
N ARG A 405 19.54 -9.06 2.97
CA ARG A 405 18.83 -9.71 4.09
C ARG A 405 17.32 -9.55 3.95
N VAL A 406 16.83 -8.35 3.63
CA VAL A 406 15.40 -8.09 3.38
C VAL A 406 14.90 -9.03 2.28
N LYS A 407 15.58 -9.04 1.13
CA LYS A 407 15.21 -9.91 0.01
C LYS A 407 15.15 -11.39 0.41
N ARG A 408 16.17 -11.93 1.08
CA ARG A 408 16.18 -13.33 1.52
C ARG A 408 15.06 -13.65 2.50
N PHE A 409 14.72 -12.73 3.40
CA PHE A 409 13.61 -12.92 4.34
C PHE A 409 12.28 -13.01 3.57
N THR A 410 12.03 -12.08 2.65
CA THR A 410 10.82 -12.07 1.81
C THR A 410 10.70 -13.35 0.99
N ASP A 411 11.76 -13.71 0.25
CA ASP A 411 11.77 -14.93 -0.56
C ASP A 411 11.48 -16.20 0.28
N ARG A 412 12.08 -16.28 1.47
CA ARG A 412 11.86 -17.40 2.39
C ARG A 412 10.43 -17.44 2.94
N PHE A 413 9.88 -16.28 3.33
CA PHE A 413 8.52 -16.23 3.88
C PHE A 413 7.48 -16.69 2.86
N PHE A 414 7.65 -16.30 1.61
CA PHE A 414 6.75 -16.66 0.51
C PHE A 414 7.14 -17.94 -0.24
N GLY A 415 8.12 -18.71 0.27
CA GLY A 415 8.52 -19.97 -0.32
C GLY A 415 9.13 -19.87 -1.73
N ARG A 416 9.82 -18.77 -2.01
CA ARG A 416 10.46 -18.48 -3.32
C ARG A 416 11.98 -18.68 -3.30
N GLY A 417 12.51 -19.31 -2.27
CA GLY A 417 13.94 -19.57 -2.08
C GLY A 417 14.37 -20.99 -2.40
#